data_003c263b2529766041186ea23a74aa6f
#
_entry.id   003c263b2529766041186ea23a74aa6f
#
_cell.length_a   1.000
_cell.length_b   1.000
_cell.length_c   1.000
_cell.angle_alpha   90.00
_cell.angle_beta   90.00
_cell.angle_gamma   90.00
#
_symmetry.space_group_name_H-M   'P 1'
#
loop_
_entity.id
_entity.type
_entity.pdbx_description
1 polymer ?
#
loop_
_entity_poly.entity_id
_entity_poly.type
_entity_poly.pdbx_seq_one_letter_code
_entity_poly.pdbx_strand_id
1 'polypeptide(L)'
;MFDHISIQVASFAKTLSFYTAALARLGYVPQYVDDTAKSAGFGPEGDVRLWIAEGKPAAKVHLALRSPSREAVGAFHTAALRAGGKDNGKPGLRPDYHASYYAAFVFDPDGNNLEAVTHEAE
;
A
#
# COMPACT_ATOMS: atom_id res chain seq x y z
N MET A 1 17.55 -0.57 4.38
CA MET A 1 17.38 -0.48 5.81
C MET A 1 16.36 -1.48 6.34
N PHE A 2 15.05 -1.30 6.13
CA PHE A 2 14.12 -2.38 6.46
C PHE A 2 14.19 -3.47 5.40
N ASP A 3 14.19 -4.73 5.85
CA ASP A 3 14.10 -5.86 4.95
C ASP A 3 12.64 -6.06 4.55
N HIS A 4 11.79 -6.19 5.55
CA HIS A 4 10.35 -6.35 5.31
C HIS A 4 9.56 -5.87 6.53
N ILE A 5 8.25 -5.68 6.32
CA ILE A 5 7.30 -5.34 7.36
C ILE A 5 6.18 -6.35 7.30
N SER A 6 5.70 -6.78 8.46
CA SER A 6 4.56 -7.69 8.56
C SER A 6 3.45 -7.01 9.35
N ILE A 7 2.22 -7.10 8.85
CA ILE A 7 1.07 -6.56 9.56
C ILE A 7 -0.01 -7.63 9.68
N GLN A 8 -0.73 -7.60 10.80
CA GLN A 8 -1.87 -8.48 10.99
C GLN A 8 -3.13 -7.77 10.54
N VAL A 9 -4.00 -8.51 9.84
CA VAL A 9 -5.21 -7.94 9.24
C VAL A 9 -6.43 -8.71 9.72
N ALA A 10 -7.56 -8.03 9.84
CA ALA A 10 -8.78 -8.64 10.36
C ALA A 10 -9.40 -9.64 9.37
N SER A 11 -9.34 -9.35 8.08
CA SER A 11 -9.88 -10.22 7.04
C SER A 11 -8.83 -10.41 5.95
N PHE A 12 -8.28 -11.60 5.87
CA PHE A 12 -7.29 -11.91 4.83
C PHE A 12 -7.87 -11.71 3.43
N ALA A 13 -9.08 -12.21 3.19
CA ALA A 13 -9.67 -12.12 1.86
C ALA A 13 -9.86 -10.68 1.40
N LYS A 14 -10.40 -9.82 2.27
CA LYS A 14 -10.59 -8.41 1.94
C LYS A 14 -9.27 -7.70 1.73
N THR A 15 -8.31 -7.94 2.61
CA THR A 15 -7.03 -7.23 2.58
C THR A 15 -6.19 -7.69 1.41
N LEU A 16 -6.21 -8.98 1.10
CA LEU A 16 -5.50 -9.50 -0.07
C LEU A 16 -6.02 -8.85 -1.35
N SER A 17 -7.35 -8.80 -1.49
CA SER A 17 -7.95 -8.18 -2.67
C SER A 17 -7.60 -6.70 -2.78
N PHE A 18 -7.67 -5.99 -1.65
CA PHE A 18 -7.35 -4.56 -1.62
C PHE A 18 -5.89 -4.29 -2.00
N TYR A 19 -4.94 -4.95 -1.33
CA TYR A 19 -3.53 -4.70 -1.60
C TYR A 19 -3.10 -5.18 -2.99
N THR A 20 -3.67 -6.29 -3.46
CA THR A 20 -3.37 -6.75 -4.83
C THR A 20 -3.71 -5.68 -5.85
N ALA A 21 -4.88 -5.05 -5.71
CA ALA A 21 -5.31 -4.02 -6.65
C ALA A 21 -4.51 -2.72 -6.49
N ALA A 22 -4.35 -2.27 -5.25
CA ALA A 22 -3.71 -0.98 -4.99
C ALA A 22 -2.21 -1.00 -5.29
N LEU A 23 -1.52 -2.04 -4.85
CA LEU A 23 -0.07 -2.10 -4.97
C LEU A 23 0.41 -2.45 -6.38
N ALA A 24 -0.43 -3.09 -7.18
CA ALA A 24 -0.08 -3.40 -8.57
C ALA A 24 0.29 -2.13 -9.34
N ARG A 25 -0.36 -1.02 -9.03
CA ARG A 25 -0.11 0.26 -9.70
C ARG A 25 1.24 0.85 -9.35
N LEU A 26 1.85 0.39 -8.28
CA LEU A 26 3.18 0.83 -7.86
C LEU A 26 4.27 -0.15 -8.32
N GLY A 27 3.87 -1.26 -8.95
CA GLY A 27 4.82 -2.29 -9.36
C GLY A 27 5.08 -3.33 -8.27
N TYR A 28 4.27 -3.37 -7.25
CA TYR A 28 4.39 -4.36 -6.17
C TYR A 28 3.29 -5.40 -6.34
N VAL A 29 3.70 -6.64 -6.48
CA VAL A 29 2.77 -7.73 -6.81
C VAL A 29 2.77 -8.78 -5.69
N PRO A 30 1.66 -9.53 -5.54
CA PRO A 30 1.67 -10.66 -4.63
C PRO A 30 2.57 -11.75 -5.20
N GLN A 31 3.51 -12.24 -4.39
CA GLN A 31 4.47 -13.25 -4.82
C GLN A 31 4.34 -14.53 -4.04
N TYR A 32 3.69 -14.47 -2.91
CA TYR A 32 3.43 -15.63 -2.07
C TYR A 32 2.03 -15.46 -1.49
N VAL A 33 1.17 -16.43 -1.75
CA VAL A 33 -0.20 -16.43 -1.22
C VAL A 33 -0.46 -17.80 -0.66
N ASP A 34 -0.75 -17.88 0.63
CA ASP A 34 -1.08 -19.14 1.30
C ASP A 34 -2.48 -19.02 1.90
N ASP A 35 -3.46 -19.61 1.22
CA ASP A 35 -4.85 -19.51 1.64
C ASP A 35 -5.13 -20.30 2.92
N THR A 36 -4.34 -21.32 3.20
CA THR A 36 -4.49 -22.10 4.41
C THR A 36 -3.97 -21.35 5.63
N ALA A 37 -2.76 -20.80 5.52
CA ALA A 37 -2.18 -20.00 6.58
C ALA A 37 -2.75 -18.58 6.61
N LYS A 38 -3.47 -18.18 5.59
CA LYS A 38 -4.04 -16.84 5.42
C LYS A 38 -2.98 -15.78 5.54
N SER A 39 -1.95 -15.92 4.71
CA SER A 39 -0.87 -14.93 4.65
C SER A 39 -0.44 -14.72 3.20
N ALA A 40 0.11 -13.54 2.92
CA ALA A 40 0.59 -13.19 1.60
C ALA A 40 1.73 -12.20 1.69
N GLY A 41 2.62 -12.24 0.72
CA GLY A 41 3.77 -11.35 0.64
C GLY A 41 3.75 -10.56 -0.65
N PHE A 42 4.04 -9.28 -0.57
CA PHE A 42 4.02 -8.34 -1.69
C PHE A 42 5.35 -7.63 -1.84
N GLY A 43 5.66 -7.24 -3.05
CA GLY A 43 6.84 -6.43 -3.33
C GLY A 43 7.13 -6.41 -4.82
N PRO A 44 8.24 -5.75 -5.23
CA PRO A 44 8.72 -5.89 -6.60
C PRO A 44 8.97 -7.36 -6.88
N GLU A 45 8.80 -7.77 -8.12
CA GLU A 45 8.98 -9.18 -8.49
C GLU A 45 10.32 -9.71 -7.98
N GLY A 46 10.27 -10.83 -7.25
CA GLY A 46 11.46 -11.42 -6.66
C GLY A 46 11.91 -10.84 -5.34
N ASP A 47 11.18 -9.86 -4.79
CA ASP A 47 11.64 -9.14 -3.59
C ASP A 47 10.44 -8.81 -2.69
N VAL A 48 10.08 -9.75 -1.83
CA VAL A 48 8.94 -9.58 -0.91
C VAL A 48 9.33 -8.65 0.23
N ARG A 49 8.57 -7.57 0.40
CA ARG A 49 8.85 -6.55 1.40
C ARG A 49 7.71 -6.29 2.38
N LEU A 50 6.49 -6.65 2.02
CA LEU A 50 5.34 -6.45 2.88
C LEU A 50 4.58 -7.76 3.03
N TRP A 51 4.38 -8.19 4.27
CA TRP A 51 3.60 -9.38 4.58
C TRP A 51 2.30 -9.01 5.26
N ILE A 52 1.21 -9.65 4.86
CA ILE A 52 -0.05 -9.58 5.59
C ILE A 52 -0.39 -10.99 6.08
N ALA A 53 -0.98 -11.05 7.26
CA ALA A 53 -1.45 -12.33 7.81
C ALA A 53 -2.71 -12.07 8.62
N GLU A 54 -3.70 -12.97 8.49
CA GLU A 54 -4.92 -12.81 9.27
C GLU A 54 -4.63 -13.00 10.74
N GLY A 55 -5.15 -12.11 11.55
CA GLY A 55 -4.97 -12.13 12.97
C GLY A 55 -5.69 -10.95 13.59
N LYS A 56 -5.39 -10.69 14.86
CA LYS A 56 -5.98 -9.55 15.55
C LYS A 56 -5.08 -8.34 15.38
N PRO A 57 -5.52 -7.32 14.63
CA PRO A 57 -4.72 -6.11 14.48
C PRO A 57 -4.47 -5.47 15.83
N ALA A 58 -3.21 -5.12 16.11
CA ALA A 58 -2.83 -4.55 17.41
C ALA A 58 -2.97 -3.03 17.41
N ALA A 59 -2.50 -2.38 16.35
CA ALA A 59 -2.51 -0.92 16.24
C ALA A 59 -2.59 -0.52 14.78
N LYS A 60 -2.98 0.73 14.54
CA LYS A 60 -2.95 1.29 13.20
C LYS A 60 -1.51 1.65 12.84
N VAL A 61 -1.15 1.47 11.57
CA VAL A 61 0.17 1.84 11.08
C VAL A 61 0.05 2.82 9.94
N HIS A 62 1.13 3.54 9.68
CA HIS A 62 1.29 4.40 8.53
C HIS A 62 2.39 3.81 7.66
N LEU A 63 2.03 3.36 6.47
CA LEU A 63 2.99 2.79 5.52
C LEU A 63 3.07 3.69 4.32
N ALA A 64 4.27 4.20 4.05
CA ALA A 64 4.53 5.01 2.86
C ALA A 64 5.36 4.18 1.89
N LEU A 65 4.81 3.94 0.71
CA LEU A 65 5.43 3.11 -0.31
C LEU A 65 5.92 3.99 -1.45
N ARG A 66 7.12 3.72 -1.91
CA ARG A 66 7.68 4.51 -3.01
C ARG A 66 6.99 4.19 -4.32
N SER A 67 6.59 5.22 -5.01
CA SER A 67 6.01 5.12 -6.34
C SER A 67 7.06 5.49 -7.39
N PRO A 68 7.03 4.86 -8.56
CA PRO A 68 7.98 5.19 -9.63
C PRO A 68 7.69 6.54 -10.30
N SER A 69 6.47 7.07 -10.16
CA SER A 69 6.10 8.30 -10.85
C SER A 69 4.86 8.93 -10.21
N ARG A 70 4.58 10.19 -10.55
CA ARG A 70 3.36 10.86 -10.11
C ARG A 70 2.12 10.20 -10.72
N GLU A 71 2.23 9.75 -11.96
CA GLU A 71 1.13 9.03 -12.61
C GLU A 71 0.76 7.78 -11.82
N ALA A 72 1.76 7.02 -11.37
CA ALA A 72 1.53 5.82 -10.58
C ALA A 72 0.90 6.14 -9.22
N VAL A 73 1.25 7.27 -8.61
CA VAL A 73 0.60 7.71 -7.37
C VAL A 73 -0.90 7.89 -7.60
N GLY A 74 -1.28 8.56 -8.71
CA GLY A 74 -2.68 8.75 -9.05
C GLY A 74 -3.40 7.44 -9.34
N ALA A 75 -2.75 6.54 -10.07
CA ALA A 75 -3.33 5.23 -10.41
C ALA A 75 -3.52 4.38 -9.14
N PHE A 76 -2.57 4.44 -8.22
CA PHE A 76 -2.68 3.78 -6.91
C PHE A 76 -3.94 4.27 -6.17
N HIS A 77 -4.12 5.58 -6.09
CA HIS A 77 -5.24 6.17 -5.37
C HIS A 77 -6.57 5.69 -5.96
N THR A 78 -6.71 5.76 -7.28
CA THR A 78 -7.91 5.32 -7.96
C THR A 78 -8.18 3.84 -7.71
N ALA A 79 -7.16 2.98 -7.87
CA ALA A 79 -7.31 1.55 -7.69
C ALA A 79 -7.65 1.18 -6.25
N ALA A 80 -7.03 1.88 -5.28
CA ALA A 80 -7.29 1.62 -3.87
C ALA A 80 -8.73 1.96 -3.50
N LEU A 81 -9.25 3.08 -3.98
CA LEU A 81 -10.64 3.45 -3.71
C LEU A 81 -11.61 2.44 -4.33
N ARG A 82 -11.35 1.98 -5.54
CA ARG A 82 -12.18 0.97 -6.20
C ARG A 82 -12.15 -0.36 -5.45
N ALA A 83 -11.05 -0.66 -4.80
CA ALA A 83 -10.87 -1.92 -4.07
C ALA A 83 -11.35 -1.85 -2.62
N GLY A 84 -12.06 -0.78 -2.24
CA GLY A 84 -12.69 -0.67 -0.93
C GLY A 84 -11.96 0.21 0.07
N GLY A 85 -10.87 0.84 -0.33
CA GLY A 85 -10.18 1.81 0.51
C GLY A 85 -10.97 3.11 0.62
N LYS A 86 -10.58 3.94 1.57
CA LYS A 86 -11.21 5.25 1.77
C LYS A 86 -10.18 6.33 1.55
N ASP A 87 -10.61 7.43 0.94
CA ASP A 87 -9.73 8.57 0.68
C ASP A 87 -9.23 9.18 1.99
N ASN A 88 -7.93 9.41 2.05
CA ASN A 88 -7.27 10.09 3.16
C ASN A 88 -6.33 11.18 2.66
N GLY A 89 -6.40 11.53 1.38
CA GLY A 89 -5.57 12.57 0.78
C GLY A 89 -5.39 12.33 -0.70
N LYS A 90 -5.96 13.20 -1.51
CA LYS A 90 -5.91 13.06 -2.97
C LYS A 90 -4.48 13.23 -3.49
N PRO A 91 -4.19 12.67 -4.68
CA PRO A 91 -2.87 12.87 -5.28
C PRO A 91 -2.54 14.34 -5.43
N GLY A 92 -1.35 14.71 -5.03
CA GLY A 92 -0.89 16.09 -5.15
C GLY A 92 0.40 16.35 -4.40
N LEU A 93 0.92 17.54 -4.61
CA LEU A 93 2.12 17.99 -3.94
C LEU A 93 1.84 18.24 -2.45
N ARG A 94 2.85 17.96 -1.64
CA ARG A 94 2.83 18.25 -0.20
C ARG A 94 4.03 19.14 0.10
N PRO A 95 3.95 20.44 -0.23
CA PRO A 95 5.10 21.34 -0.10
C PRO A 95 5.58 21.51 1.34
N ASP A 96 4.71 21.25 2.32
CA ASP A 96 5.10 21.28 3.73
C ASP A 96 6.19 20.25 4.05
N TYR A 97 6.26 19.17 3.28
CA TYR A 97 7.28 18.16 3.49
C TYR A 97 8.55 18.49 2.71
N HIS A 98 8.44 18.68 1.41
CA HIS A 98 9.45 19.31 0.59
C HIS A 98 8.88 19.60 -0.81
N ALA A 99 9.68 20.31 -1.64
CA ALA A 99 9.15 20.87 -2.90
C ALA A 99 8.67 19.82 -3.89
N SER A 100 9.27 18.64 -3.92
CA SER A 100 8.92 17.59 -4.87
C SER A 100 8.17 16.42 -4.26
N TYR A 101 7.66 16.59 -3.05
CA TYR A 101 6.93 15.51 -2.37
C TYR A 101 5.53 15.40 -2.97
N TYR A 102 5.31 14.36 -3.77
CA TYR A 102 4.02 14.12 -4.42
C TYR A 102 3.45 12.80 -3.89
N ALA A 103 2.28 12.84 -3.30
CA ALA A 103 1.73 11.68 -2.61
C ALA A 103 0.22 11.60 -2.67
N ALA A 104 -0.30 10.42 -2.37
CA ALA A 104 -1.72 10.19 -2.15
C ALA A 104 -1.85 9.24 -0.96
N PHE A 105 -2.96 9.35 -0.25
CA PHE A 105 -3.20 8.61 0.99
C PHE A 105 -4.55 7.95 0.94
N VAL A 106 -4.62 6.69 1.39
CA VAL A 106 -5.89 5.98 1.54
C VAL A 106 -5.88 5.22 2.86
N PHE A 107 -7.06 4.92 3.38
CA PHE A 107 -7.19 3.96 4.47
C PHE A 107 -7.41 2.58 3.87
N ASP A 108 -6.66 1.59 4.37
CA ASP A 108 -6.87 0.20 3.98
C ASP A 108 -8.09 -0.39 4.73
N PRO A 109 -8.48 -1.66 4.50
CA PRO A 109 -9.66 -2.23 5.17
C PRO A 109 -9.61 -2.21 6.69
N ASP A 110 -8.42 -2.19 7.29
CA ASP A 110 -8.27 -2.13 8.74
C ASP A 110 -8.09 -0.70 9.26
N GLY A 111 -8.13 0.28 8.37
CA GLY A 111 -7.98 1.68 8.75
C GLY A 111 -6.52 2.13 8.87
N ASN A 112 -5.58 1.36 8.35
CA ASN A 112 -4.19 1.79 8.29
C ASN A 112 -4.03 2.90 7.25
N ASN A 113 -3.14 3.86 7.53
CA ASN A 113 -2.83 4.94 6.62
C ASN A 113 -1.81 4.46 5.60
N LEU A 114 -2.27 4.22 4.38
CA LEU A 114 -1.42 3.74 3.30
C LEU A 114 -1.14 4.90 2.35
N GLU A 115 0.13 5.16 2.11
CA GLU A 115 0.57 6.29 1.28
C GLU A 115 1.41 5.78 0.10
N ALA A 116 1.21 6.37 -1.06
CA ALA A 116 2.12 6.22 -2.18
C ALA A 116 2.81 7.56 -2.39
N VAL A 117 4.11 7.57 -2.51
CA VAL A 117 4.88 8.81 -2.60
C VAL A 117 6.00 8.70 -3.61
N THR A 118 6.23 9.78 -4.33
CA THR A 118 7.41 9.94 -5.17
C THR A 118 8.04 11.30 -4.90
N HIS A 119 9.35 11.34 -4.99
CA HIS A 119 10.12 12.57 -4.85
C HIS A 119 10.61 13.07 -6.21
N GLU A 120 10.20 12.39 -7.27
CA GLU A 120 10.59 12.76 -8.62
C GLU A 120 9.85 14.03 -9.03
N ALA A 121 10.61 15.00 -9.52
CA ALA A 121 10.01 16.15 -10.17
C ALA A 121 9.49 15.66 -11.51
N GLU A 122 8.25 15.82 -11.76
CA GLU A 122 7.51 15.33 -12.89
C GLU A 122 8.29 15.06 -14.17
#